data_c9a56a7519f3f01a2994619bd2cd1ddd
#
_entry.id   c9a56a7519f3f01a2994619bd2cd1ddd
#
_cell.length_a   1.000
_cell.length_b   1.000
_cell.length_c   1.000
_cell.angle_alpha   90.00
_cell.angle_beta   90.00
_cell.angle_gamma   90.00
#
_symmetry.space_group_name_H-M   'P 1'
#
loop_
_entity.id
_entity.type
_entity.pdbx_description
1 polymer ?
#
loop_
_entity_poly.entity_id
_entity_poly.type
_entity_poly.pdbx_seq_one_letter_code
_entity_poly.pdbx_strand_id
1 'polypeptide(L)'
;MARLIMLTNSFGGSADVLPALALLTHQVRILPAEASTLLQAPACDAIFLDTRRELPAAKSLVRLLHTTGLDSPLILITTEGGLAAINVDWDFDDILLDTAGPAEIEARLRVAIGRLVALRNLNEEGMTEIRTGEVVIDEGAYSAKVRGRALDLTFKEFELLKYLAQHPGRVFTRAQLLQEVWGYDYFGGTRTVDVHIRRLRAKLGVEHEALIGTVRNVGYRFVATSTAAPALVGDRLST
;
A
#
# COMPACT_ATOMS: atom_id res chain seq x y z
N MET A 1 19.39 1.16 -17.25
CA MET A 1 18.71 1.70 -18.44
C MET A 1 17.23 1.76 -18.11
N ALA A 2 16.62 2.95 -18.05
CA ALA A 2 15.24 3.15 -17.70
C ALA A 2 14.40 3.49 -18.94
N ARG A 3 13.11 3.15 -18.90
CA ARG A 3 12.11 3.51 -19.91
C ARG A 3 11.38 4.75 -19.41
N LEU A 4 11.53 5.85 -20.12
CA LEU A 4 11.00 7.15 -19.73
C LEU A 4 9.91 7.60 -20.70
N ILE A 5 8.85 8.21 -20.19
CA ILE A 5 7.90 8.95 -20.99
C ILE A 5 8.14 10.44 -20.75
N MET A 6 8.24 11.20 -21.82
CA MET A 6 8.29 12.65 -21.76
C MET A 6 7.01 13.24 -22.35
N LEU A 7 6.25 13.90 -21.51
CA LEU A 7 5.04 14.63 -21.90
C LEU A 7 5.41 16.07 -22.25
N THR A 8 5.36 16.43 -23.53
CA THR A 8 5.69 17.77 -23.99
C THR A 8 4.94 18.12 -25.28
N ASN A 9 4.64 19.40 -25.44
CA ASN A 9 4.12 19.98 -26.68
C ASN A 9 5.22 20.70 -27.46
N SER A 10 6.51 20.50 -27.09
CA SER A 10 7.65 21.06 -27.83
C SER A 10 7.94 20.26 -29.10
N PHE A 11 8.20 20.95 -30.20
CA PHE A 11 8.53 20.32 -31.48
C PHE A 11 9.96 19.77 -31.57
N GLY A 12 10.85 20.20 -30.69
CA GLY A 12 12.29 19.87 -30.73
C GLY A 12 12.66 18.53 -30.06
N GLY A 13 11.71 17.77 -29.56
CA GLY A 13 11.96 16.48 -28.92
C GLY A 13 12.52 16.60 -27.50
N SER A 14 13.02 15.47 -26.94
CA SER A 14 13.51 15.42 -25.56
C SER A 14 14.76 16.28 -25.33
N ALA A 15 15.63 16.43 -26.33
CA ALA A 15 16.82 17.26 -26.24
C ALA A 15 16.52 18.76 -26.18
N ASP A 16 15.37 19.21 -26.69
CA ASP A 16 14.89 20.58 -26.55
C ASP A 16 14.37 20.87 -25.15
N VAL A 17 13.79 19.85 -24.51
CA VAL A 17 13.21 19.97 -23.17
C VAL A 17 14.27 19.82 -22.08
N LEU A 18 15.13 18.82 -22.21
CA LEU A 18 16.17 18.47 -21.24
C LEU A 18 17.43 17.97 -22.01
N PRO A 19 18.31 18.89 -22.47
CA PRO A 19 19.43 18.55 -23.35
C PRO A 19 20.34 17.45 -22.82
N ALA A 20 20.62 17.45 -21.52
CA ALA A 20 21.48 16.49 -20.90
C ALA A 20 20.94 15.04 -20.92
N LEU A 21 19.64 14.86 -21.15
CA LEU A 21 19.01 13.54 -21.27
C LEU A 21 19.55 12.77 -22.49
N ALA A 22 19.95 13.47 -23.54
CA ALA A 22 20.56 12.87 -24.73
C ALA A 22 21.94 12.24 -24.47
N LEU A 23 22.59 12.59 -23.36
CA LEU A 23 23.87 12.03 -22.93
C LEU A 23 23.72 10.75 -22.10
N LEU A 24 22.50 10.35 -21.78
CA LEU A 24 22.16 9.19 -20.96
C LEU A 24 21.62 8.03 -21.80
N THR A 25 21.80 6.81 -21.31
CA THR A 25 21.40 5.58 -22.02
C THR A 25 19.97 5.14 -21.67
N HIS A 26 19.02 6.10 -21.59
CA HIS A 26 17.61 5.79 -21.34
C HIS A 26 16.82 5.67 -22.65
N GLN A 27 15.74 4.91 -22.61
CA GLN A 27 14.75 4.89 -23.68
C GLN A 27 13.68 5.95 -23.40
N VAL A 28 13.68 7.02 -24.20
CA VAL A 28 12.73 8.14 -24.03
C VAL A 28 11.65 8.07 -25.10
N ARG A 29 10.39 7.92 -24.69
CA ARG A 29 9.24 8.04 -25.57
C ARG A 29 8.58 9.40 -25.34
N ILE A 30 8.45 10.18 -26.41
CA ILE A 30 7.83 11.50 -26.38
C ILE A 30 6.36 11.34 -26.72
N LEU A 31 5.50 11.97 -25.91
CA LEU A 31 4.07 11.98 -26.08
C LEU A 31 3.54 13.40 -25.86
N PRO A 32 2.40 13.79 -26.48
CA PRO A 32 1.74 15.04 -26.18
C PRO A 32 1.42 15.19 -24.69
N ALA A 33 1.51 16.41 -24.16
CA ALA A 33 1.20 16.72 -22.78
C ALA A 33 -0.33 16.73 -22.52
N GLU A 34 -0.96 15.58 -22.71
CA GLU A 34 -2.39 15.33 -22.54
C GLU A 34 -2.62 14.05 -21.73
N ALA A 35 -3.65 14.06 -20.86
CA ALA A 35 -3.96 12.90 -20.02
C ALA A 35 -4.44 11.68 -20.83
N SER A 36 -5.15 11.91 -21.92
CA SER A 36 -5.63 10.87 -22.84
C SER A 36 -4.51 10.00 -23.39
N THR A 37 -3.32 10.58 -23.56
CA THR A 37 -2.15 9.91 -24.13
C THR A 37 -1.58 8.86 -23.18
N LEU A 38 -1.68 9.05 -21.86
CA LEU A 38 -1.18 8.08 -20.87
C LEU A 38 -2.07 6.85 -20.75
N LEU A 39 -3.35 6.92 -21.09
CA LEU A 39 -4.24 5.75 -21.08
C LEU A 39 -3.80 4.67 -22.08
N GLN A 40 -3.04 5.05 -23.11
CA GLN A 40 -2.52 4.17 -24.14
C GLN A 40 -0.98 4.03 -24.08
N ALA A 41 -0.35 4.64 -23.09
CA ALA A 41 1.09 4.62 -22.94
C ALA A 41 1.59 3.24 -22.47
N PRO A 42 2.75 2.79 -22.96
CA PRO A 42 3.37 1.58 -22.44
C PRO A 42 3.85 1.81 -21.01
N ALA A 43 4.03 0.71 -20.27
CA ALA A 43 4.66 0.76 -18.96
C ALA A 43 6.03 1.45 -19.02
N CYS A 44 6.26 2.38 -18.10
CA CYS A 44 7.49 3.16 -17.98
C CYS A 44 8.00 3.16 -16.54
N ASP A 45 9.24 3.55 -16.36
CA ASP A 45 9.90 3.60 -15.05
C ASP A 45 9.80 5.00 -14.42
N ALA A 46 9.63 6.07 -15.24
CA ALA A 46 9.32 7.42 -14.79
C ALA A 46 8.67 8.26 -15.91
N ILE A 47 7.93 9.30 -15.52
CA ILE A 47 7.28 10.25 -16.40
C ILE A 47 7.89 11.63 -16.17
N PHE A 48 8.38 12.26 -17.24
CA PHE A 48 8.77 13.66 -17.25
C PHE A 48 7.64 14.51 -17.85
N LEU A 49 7.28 15.58 -17.18
CA LEU A 49 6.32 16.56 -17.69
C LEU A 49 7.01 17.91 -17.93
N ASP A 50 6.96 18.37 -19.17
CA ASP A 50 7.46 19.69 -19.55
C ASP A 50 6.51 20.80 -19.07
N THR A 51 6.94 21.55 -18.07
CA THR A 51 6.18 22.67 -17.47
C THR A 51 6.83 24.01 -17.74
N ARG A 52 7.78 24.11 -18.70
CA ARG A 52 8.55 25.33 -18.96
C ARG A 52 7.72 26.49 -19.52
N ARG A 53 6.60 26.22 -20.19
CA ARG A 53 5.83 27.23 -20.91
C ARG A 53 4.44 27.48 -20.33
N GLU A 54 3.65 26.46 -20.09
CA GLU A 54 2.22 26.58 -19.75
C GLU A 54 1.92 26.08 -18.34
N LEU A 55 2.44 26.76 -17.32
CA LEU A 55 2.30 26.36 -15.91
C LEU A 55 0.84 26.11 -15.47
N PRO A 56 -0.19 26.92 -15.83
CA PRO A 56 -1.56 26.63 -15.43
C PRO A 56 -2.12 25.34 -16.06
N ALA A 57 -1.83 25.09 -17.33
CA ALA A 57 -2.23 23.86 -18.02
C ALA A 57 -1.49 22.65 -17.44
N ALA A 58 -0.19 22.78 -17.16
CA ALA A 58 0.61 21.76 -16.52
C ALA A 58 0.08 21.39 -15.13
N LYS A 59 -0.31 22.36 -14.30
CA LYS A 59 -0.93 22.11 -12.99
C LYS A 59 -2.22 21.30 -13.10
N SER A 60 -3.06 21.64 -14.05
CA SER A 60 -4.32 20.92 -14.29
C SER A 60 -4.05 19.49 -14.77
N LEU A 61 -3.04 19.30 -15.62
CA LEU A 61 -2.63 18.00 -16.11
C LEU A 61 -2.07 17.12 -14.99
N VAL A 62 -1.19 17.64 -14.13
CA VAL A 62 -0.64 16.92 -12.97
C VAL A 62 -1.75 16.36 -12.08
N ARG A 63 -2.74 17.20 -11.73
CA ARG A 63 -3.89 16.76 -10.93
C ARG A 63 -4.70 15.66 -11.60
N LEU A 64 -4.90 15.78 -12.92
CA LEU A 64 -5.63 14.76 -13.67
C LEU A 64 -4.84 13.45 -13.72
N LEU A 65 -3.54 13.50 -13.94
CA LEU A 65 -2.65 12.33 -13.95
C LEU A 65 -2.68 11.58 -12.61
N HIS A 66 -2.66 12.30 -11.48
CA HIS A 66 -2.79 11.71 -10.16
C HIS A 66 -4.12 10.97 -9.96
N THR A 67 -5.22 11.50 -10.46
CA THR A 67 -6.54 10.84 -10.36
C THR A 67 -6.66 9.58 -11.20
N THR A 68 -5.79 9.39 -12.20
CA THR A 68 -5.75 8.18 -13.03
C THR A 68 -4.96 7.03 -12.41
N GLY A 69 -4.30 7.26 -11.27
CA GLY A 69 -3.51 6.24 -10.57
C GLY A 69 -2.20 5.93 -11.31
N LEU A 70 -1.28 6.88 -11.34
CA LEU A 70 0.03 6.67 -11.96
C LEU A 70 0.84 5.63 -11.19
N ASP A 71 1.34 4.65 -11.94
CA ASP A 71 2.23 3.61 -11.43
C ASP A 71 3.73 3.98 -11.51
N SER A 72 4.05 5.19 -11.96
CA SER A 72 5.42 5.66 -12.18
C SER A 72 5.59 7.06 -11.61
N PRO A 73 6.77 7.41 -11.07
CA PRO A 73 7.00 8.73 -10.51
C PRO A 73 6.89 9.81 -11.58
N LEU A 74 6.24 10.93 -11.21
CA LEU A 74 6.05 12.11 -12.04
C LEU A 74 7.08 13.18 -11.68
N ILE A 75 7.95 13.52 -12.60
CA ILE A 75 9.02 14.52 -12.43
C ILE A 75 8.72 15.71 -13.33
N LEU A 76 8.62 16.90 -12.74
CA LEU A 76 8.41 18.14 -13.52
C LEU A 76 9.72 18.66 -14.09
N ILE A 77 9.71 19.11 -15.33
CA ILE A 77 10.84 19.84 -15.94
C ILE A 77 10.42 21.28 -16.10
N THR A 78 11.14 22.20 -15.46
CA THR A 78 10.79 23.62 -15.45
C THR A 78 12.01 24.51 -15.64
N THR A 79 11.77 25.81 -15.86
CA THR A 79 12.82 26.83 -15.83
C THR A 79 13.04 27.36 -14.41
N GLU A 80 14.14 28.05 -14.16
CA GLU A 80 14.40 28.71 -12.87
C GLU A 80 13.24 29.67 -12.49
N GLY A 81 12.71 30.44 -13.47
CA GLY A 81 11.57 31.31 -13.24
C GLY A 81 10.27 30.55 -12.93
N GLY A 82 10.10 29.36 -13.50
CA GLY A 82 8.92 28.51 -13.27
C GLY A 82 8.87 27.94 -11.86
N LEU A 83 10.02 27.73 -11.21
CA LEU A 83 10.09 27.22 -9.83
C LEU A 83 9.28 28.06 -8.83
N ALA A 84 9.23 29.38 -9.02
CA ALA A 84 8.49 30.27 -8.12
C ALA A 84 6.97 30.04 -8.11
N ALA A 85 6.42 29.42 -9.16
CA ALA A 85 4.99 29.13 -9.30
C ALA A 85 4.60 27.71 -8.90
N ILE A 86 5.57 26.81 -8.74
CA ILE A 86 5.34 25.41 -8.39
C ILE A 86 5.32 25.25 -6.88
N ASN A 87 4.24 24.66 -6.34
CA ASN A 87 4.02 24.44 -4.93
C ASN A 87 3.66 22.98 -4.65
N VAL A 88 3.68 22.59 -3.39
CA VAL A 88 3.39 21.23 -2.92
C VAL A 88 1.98 20.74 -3.31
N ASP A 89 1.04 21.67 -3.56
CA ASP A 89 -0.34 21.37 -3.98
C ASP A 89 -0.46 20.88 -5.45
N TRP A 90 0.65 20.76 -6.16
CA TRP A 90 0.69 20.21 -7.52
C TRP A 90 0.73 18.69 -7.54
N ASP A 91 1.19 18.06 -6.46
CA ASP A 91 1.20 16.59 -6.31
C ASP A 91 2.09 15.88 -7.35
N PHE A 92 3.39 16.07 -7.25
CA PHE A 92 4.44 15.46 -8.07
C PHE A 92 5.54 14.87 -7.17
N ASP A 93 6.37 13.99 -7.73
CA ASP A 93 7.40 13.28 -6.96
C ASP A 93 8.73 14.02 -6.88
N ASP A 94 9.13 14.71 -7.96
CA ASP A 94 10.39 15.49 -8.00
C ASP A 94 10.32 16.57 -9.09
N ILE A 95 11.33 17.46 -9.08
CA ILE A 95 11.45 18.57 -10.02
C ILE A 95 12.88 18.69 -10.55
N LEU A 96 13.02 18.96 -11.85
CA LEU A 96 14.27 19.21 -12.53
C LEU A 96 14.24 20.58 -13.23
N LEU A 97 15.36 21.27 -13.20
CA LEU A 97 15.57 22.38 -14.13
C LEU A 97 15.87 21.84 -15.53
N ASP A 98 15.45 22.57 -16.57
CA ASP A 98 15.77 22.27 -17.96
C ASP A 98 17.29 22.33 -18.26
N THR A 99 18.05 22.96 -17.35
CA THR A 99 19.51 23.07 -17.38
C THR A 99 20.21 21.96 -16.56
N ALA A 100 19.44 21.03 -15.96
CA ALA A 100 20.01 19.97 -15.12
C ALA A 100 21.02 19.11 -15.89
N GLY A 101 22.13 18.81 -15.25
CA GLY A 101 23.21 17.96 -15.82
C GLY A 101 22.88 16.47 -15.76
N PRO A 102 23.59 15.63 -16.53
CA PRO A 102 23.30 14.20 -16.62
C PRO A 102 23.40 13.47 -15.26
N ALA A 103 24.37 13.84 -14.41
CA ALA A 103 24.51 13.25 -13.10
C ALA A 103 23.34 13.56 -12.15
N GLU A 104 22.79 14.78 -12.24
CA GLU A 104 21.61 15.18 -11.47
C GLU A 104 20.38 14.40 -11.94
N ILE A 105 20.16 14.30 -13.24
CA ILE A 105 19.04 13.53 -13.81
C ILE A 105 19.07 12.08 -13.33
N GLU A 106 20.25 11.43 -13.43
CA GLU A 106 20.43 10.06 -12.96
C GLU A 106 20.17 9.89 -11.45
N ALA A 107 20.65 10.83 -10.64
CA ALA A 107 20.47 10.77 -9.20
C ALA A 107 18.99 10.92 -8.82
N ARG A 108 18.28 11.89 -9.41
CA ARG A 108 16.85 12.13 -9.12
C ARG A 108 15.97 11.00 -9.62
N LEU A 109 16.20 10.49 -10.83
CA LEU A 109 15.50 9.29 -11.34
C LEU A 109 15.65 8.11 -10.38
N ARG A 110 16.87 7.81 -9.96
CA ARG A 110 17.13 6.70 -9.04
C ARG A 110 16.41 6.88 -7.71
N VAL A 111 16.39 8.10 -7.16
CA VAL A 111 15.71 8.39 -5.89
C VAL A 111 14.19 8.30 -6.06
N ALA A 112 13.62 8.89 -7.11
CA ALA A 112 12.17 8.88 -7.34
C ALA A 112 11.65 7.45 -7.58
N ILE A 113 12.31 6.68 -8.44
CA ILE A 113 11.96 5.27 -8.69
C ILE A 113 12.12 4.44 -7.41
N GLY A 114 13.23 4.63 -6.69
CA GLY A 114 13.48 3.90 -5.44
C GLY A 114 12.47 4.18 -4.34
N ARG A 115 12.00 5.43 -4.19
CA ARG A 115 10.93 5.81 -3.25
C ARG A 115 9.61 5.10 -3.58
N LEU A 116 9.24 5.10 -4.86
CA LEU A 116 7.99 4.44 -5.28
C LEU A 116 8.03 2.93 -5.02
N VAL A 117 9.16 2.28 -5.33
CA VAL A 117 9.36 0.85 -5.03
C VAL A 117 9.29 0.58 -3.53
N ALA A 118 9.94 1.42 -2.71
CA ALA A 118 9.89 1.28 -1.25
C ALA A 118 8.46 1.44 -0.71
N LEU A 119 7.70 2.42 -1.21
CA LEU A 119 6.28 2.61 -0.84
C LEU A 119 5.40 1.43 -1.24
N ARG A 120 5.62 0.84 -2.41
CA ARG A 120 4.92 -0.38 -2.85
C ARG A 120 5.22 -1.56 -1.95
N ASN A 121 6.49 -1.80 -1.64
CA ASN A 121 6.89 -2.89 -0.75
C ASN A 121 6.26 -2.72 0.64
N LEU A 122 6.23 -1.49 1.19
CA LEU A 122 5.54 -1.21 2.46
C LEU A 122 4.03 -1.46 2.39
N ASN A 123 3.41 -1.13 1.25
CA ASN A 123 1.99 -1.40 1.03
C ASN A 123 1.71 -2.90 0.84
N GLU A 124 2.57 -3.62 0.13
CA GLU A 124 2.47 -5.07 -0.05
C GLU A 124 2.69 -5.80 1.28
N GLU A 125 3.69 -5.40 2.08
CA GLU A 125 3.88 -5.90 3.44
C GLU A 125 2.67 -5.58 4.33
N GLY A 126 2.06 -4.40 4.20
CA GLY A 126 0.82 -4.03 4.89
C GLY A 126 -0.42 -4.79 4.41
N MET A 127 -0.46 -5.22 3.15
CA MET A 127 -1.55 -6.04 2.60
C MET A 127 -1.46 -7.51 3.00
N THR A 128 -0.27 -8.01 3.34
CA THR A 128 -0.10 -9.36 3.89
C THR A 128 -0.33 -9.41 5.41
N GLU A 129 -0.44 -8.26 6.08
CA GLU A 129 -0.57 -8.17 7.52
C GLU A 129 -2.02 -7.84 7.95
N ILE A 130 -2.68 -8.81 8.56
CA ILE A 130 -4.00 -8.61 9.16
C ILE A 130 -3.79 -8.13 10.59
N ARG A 131 -4.23 -6.89 10.88
CA ARG A 131 -4.20 -6.31 12.22
C ARG A 131 -5.62 -6.23 12.79
N THR A 132 -5.88 -6.99 13.83
CA THR A 132 -7.19 -7.00 14.50
C THR A 132 -7.00 -6.90 16.01
N GLY A 133 -7.16 -5.70 16.55
CA GLY A 133 -6.88 -5.41 17.95
C GLY A 133 -5.39 -5.62 18.28
N GLU A 134 -5.11 -6.53 19.20
CA GLU A 134 -3.75 -6.86 19.65
C GLU A 134 -3.07 -7.99 18.86
N VAL A 135 -3.80 -8.57 17.89
CA VAL A 135 -3.30 -9.65 17.03
C VAL A 135 -2.84 -9.09 15.70
N VAL A 136 -1.65 -9.50 15.32
CA VAL A 136 -1.02 -9.21 14.02
C VAL A 136 -0.71 -10.54 13.36
N ILE A 137 -1.23 -10.74 12.15
CA ILE A 137 -1.03 -11.96 11.36
C ILE A 137 -0.35 -11.56 10.06
N ASP A 138 0.78 -12.15 9.78
CA ASP A 138 1.51 -12.00 8.53
C ASP A 138 1.24 -13.23 7.65
N GLU A 139 0.48 -13.03 6.58
CA GLU A 139 0.10 -14.11 5.67
C GLU A 139 1.29 -14.58 4.83
N GLY A 140 2.20 -13.68 4.47
CA GLY A 140 3.38 -14.02 3.67
C GLY A 140 4.41 -14.84 4.45
N ALA A 141 4.61 -14.52 5.72
CA ALA A 141 5.53 -15.24 6.61
C ALA A 141 4.87 -16.40 7.35
N TYR A 142 3.57 -16.66 7.18
CA TYR A 142 2.79 -17.65 7.96
C TYR A 142 3.00 -17.50 9.47
N SER A 143 3.08 -16.27 9.95
CA SER A 143 3.36 -15.97 11.35
C SER A 143 2.25 -15.14 11.98
N ALA A 144 2.04 -15.32 13.29
CA ALA A 144 1.10 -14.51 14.05
C ALA A 144 1.74 -14.04 15.36
N LYS A 145 1.37 -12.84 15.79
CA LYS A 145 1.82 -12.23 17.04
C LYS A 145 0.63 -11.70 17.82
N VAL A 146 0.69 -11.75 19.13
CA VAL A 146 -0.24 -11.07 20.03
C VAL A 146 0.55 -10.16 20.97
N ARG A 147 0.27 -8.85 20.96
CA ARG A 147 1.09 -7.82 21.65
C ARG A 147 2.59 -7.95 21.38
N GLY A 148 2.99 -8.23 20.14
CA GLY A 148 4.38 -8.41 19.76
C GLY A 148 5.00 -9.78 20.10
N ARG A 149 4.34 -10.62 20.90
CA ARG A 149 4.79 -11.98 21.21
C ARG A 149 4.40 -12.94 20.09
N ALA A 150 5.38 -13.58 19.46
CA ALA A 150 5.14 -14.59 18.43
C ALA A 150 4.37 -15.81 18.99
N LEU A 151 3.45 -16.32 18.19
CA LEU A 151 2.69 -17.53 18.48
C LEU A 151 3.27 -18.69 17.67
N ASP A 152 3.59 -19.80 18.34
CA ASP A 152 4.01 -21.04 17.70
C ASP A 152 2.78 -21.84 17.25
N LEU A 153 2.29 -21.55 16.04
CA LEU A 153 1.07 -22.15 15.48
C LEU A 153 1.42 -23.22 14.46
N THR A 154 0.65 -24.31 14.48
CA THR A 154 0.62 -25.23 13.35
C THR A 154 -0.12 -24.59 12.18
N PHE A 155 0.10 -25.07 10.94
CA PHE A 155 -0.54 -24.54 9.75
C PHE A 155 -2.07 -24.39 9.88
N LYS A 156 -2.76 -25.41 10.42
CA LYS A 156 -4.23 -25.36 10.60
C LYS A 156 -4.68 -24.43 11.72
N GLU A 157 -3.88 -24.26 12.76
CA GLU A 157 -4.15 -23.26 13.80
C GLU A 157 -3.94 -21.85 13.28
N PHE A 158 -2.92 -21.63 12.45
CA PHE A 158 -2.68 -20.37 11.77
C PHE A 158 -3.84 -20.02 10.83
N GLU A 159 -4.23 -20.92 9.92
CA GLU A 159 -5.34 -20.71 8.99
C GLU A 159 -6.65 -20.43 9.72
N LEU A 160 -6.91 -21.11 10.83
CA LEU A 160 -8.11 -20.90 11.65
C LEU A 160 -8.11 -19.53 12.33
N LEU A 161 -6.96 -19.11 12.90
CA LEU A 161 -6.81 -17.78 13.50
C LEU A 161 -6.98 -16.69 12.43
N LYS A 162 -6.32 -16.84 11.29
CA LYS A 162 -6.39 -15.93 10.16
C LYS A 162 -7.83 -15.73 9.71
N TYR A 163 -8.54 -16.82 9.40
CA TYR A 163 -9.91 -16.75 8.92
C TYR A 163 -10.85 -16.06 9.92
N LEU A 164 -10.72 -16.35 11.21
CA LEU A 164 -11.51 -15.68 12.23
C LEU A 164 -11.17 -14.19 12.37
N ALA A 165 -9.87 -13.84 12.33
CA ALA A 165 -9.39 -12.46 12.48
C ALA A 165 -9.71 -11.57 11.27
N GLN A 166 -9.82 -12.13 10.07
CA GLN A 166 -10.29 -11.42 8.87
C GLN A 166 -11.76 -11.00 8.97
N HIS A 167 -12.54 -11.65 9.86
CA HIS A 167 -13.97 -11.38 10.01
C HIS A 167 -14.35 -11.09 11.47
N PRO A 168 -13.83 -10.03 12.08
CA PRO A 168 -14.04 -9.74 13.48
C PRO A 168 -15.54 -9.54 13.80
N GLY A 169 -15.99 -10.11 14.91
CA GLY A 169 -17.40 -10.04 15.36
C GLY A 169 -18.33 -11.02 14.66
N ARG A 170 -18.00 -11.53 13.47
CA ARG A 170 -18.84 -12.50 12.75
C ARG A 170 -18.78 -13.88 13.40
N VAL A 171 -19.94 -14.50 13.56
CA VAL A 171 -20.06 -15.87 14.09
C VAL A 171 -20.03 -16.87 12.94
N PHE A 172 -19.18 -17.88 13.04
CA PHE A 172 -19.09 -19.00 12.10
C PHE A 172 -19.49 -20.30 12.79
N THR A 173 -20.30 -21.09 12.11
CA THR A 173 -20.63 -22.44 12.57
C THR A 173 -19.39 -23.36 12.47
N ARG A 174 -19.39 -24.44 13.25
CA ARG A 174 -18.31 -25.45 13.17
C ARG A 174 -18.19 -26.05 11.77
N ALA A 175 -19.31 -26.26 11.08
CA ALA A 175 -19.32 -26.77 9.71
C ALA A 175 -18.70 -25.79 8.73
N GLN A 176 -19.01 -24.49 8.83
CA GLN A 176 -18.39 -23.46 8.01
C GLN A 176 -16.88 -23.40 8.24
N LEU A 177 -16.44 -23.33 9.50
CA LEU A 177 -15.00 -23.31 9.81
C LEU A 177 -14.27 -24.56 9.31
N LEU A 178 -14.91 -25.74 9.40
CA LEU A 178 -14.33 -26.97 8.87
C LEU A 178 -14.14 -26.86 7.35
N GLN A 179 -15.13 -26.40 6.64
CA GLN A 179 -15.12 -26.27 5.19
C GLN A 179 -14.10 -25.23 4.72
N GLU A 180 -14.07 -24.05 5.34
CA GLU A 180 -13.19 -22.94 4.93
C GLU A 180 -11.71 -23.20 5.25
N VAL A 181 -11.43 -23.84 6.38
CA VAL A 181 -10.03 -24.06 6.83
C VAL A 181 -9.47 -25.40 6.39
N TRP A 182 -10.29 -26.46 6.31
CA TRP A 182 -9.85 -27.81 5.93
C TRP A 182 -10.21 -28.19 4.50
N GLY A 183 -11.18 -27.50 3.89
CA GLY A 183 -11.65 -27.77 2.54
C GLY A 183 -12.84 -28.72 2.48
N TYR A 184 -13.46 -28.76 1.31
CA TYR A 184 -14.67 -29.59 1.06
C TYR A 184 -14.38 -31.08 1.10
N ASP A 185 -13.17 -31.51 0.76
CA ASP A 185 -12.77 -32.92 0.69
C ASP A 185 -12.28 -33.49 2.04
N TYR A 186 -12.44 -32.72 3.13
CA TYR A 186 -12.03 -33.17 4.44
C TYR A 186 -13.11 -34.05 5.09
N PHE A 187 -12.81 -35.34 5.25
CA PHE A 187 -13.73 -36.35 5.81
C PHE A 187 -13.79 -36.38 7.35
N GLY A 188 -13.10 -35.49 8.05
CA GLY A 188 -13.15 -35.38 9.51
C GLY A 188 -14.41 -34.69 10.00
N GLY A 189 -14.84 -35.01 11.22
CA GLY A 189 -16.00 -34.39 11.87
C GLY A 189 -15.71 -32.98 12.37
N THR A 190 -16.79 -32.19 12.61
CA THR A 190 -16.73 -30.81 13.12
C THR A 190 -16.02 -30.67 14.46
N ARG A 191 -15.84 -31.79 15.20
CA ARG A 191 -15.09 -31.82 16.46
C ARG A 191 -13.61 -31.47 16.29
N THR A 192 -13.08 -31.61 15.06
CA THR A 192 -11.72 -31.17 14.71
C THR A 192 -11.56 -29.67 14.97
N VAL A 193 -12.56 -28.86 14.64
CA VAL A 193 -12.55 -27.42 14.90
C VAL A 193 -12.43 -27.14 16.39
N ASP A 194 -13.23 -27.82 17.23
CA ASP A 194 -13.20 -27.62 18.68
C ASP A 194 -11.82 -27.92 19.28
N VAL A 195 -11.15 -28.97 18.79
CA VAL A 195 -9.79 -29.35 19.24
C VAL A 195 -8.79 -28.26 18.88
N HIS A 196 -8.83 -27.73 17.64
CA HIS A 196 -7.92 -26.67 17.19
C HIS A 196 -8.19 -25.34 17.91
N ILE A 197 -9.45 -24.98 18.13
CA ILE A 197 -9.82 -23.81 18.96
C ILE A 197 -9.23 -23.92 20.37
N ARG A 198 -9.35 -25.09 21.00
CA ARG A 198 -8.78 -25.32 22.34
C ARG A 198 -7.26 -25.12 22.34
N ARG A 199 -6.55 -25.71 21.37
CA ARG A 199 -5.10 -25.58 21.24
C ARG A 199 -4.71 -24.11 20.96
N LEU A 200 -5.42 -23.44 20.08
CA LEU A 200 -5.19 -22.04 19.73
C LEU A 200 -5.37 -21.11 20.94
N ARG A 201 -6.43 -21.32 21.75
CA ARG A 201 -6.62 -20.58 23.01
C ARG A 201 -5.47 -20.81 24.00
N ALA A 202 -5.00 -22.05 24.14
CA ALA A 202 -3.86 -22.34 24.99
C ALA A 202 -2.58 -21.61 24.54
N LYS A 203 -2.36 -21.47 23.22
CA LYS A 203 -1.22 -20.75 22.65
C LYS A 203 -1.37 -19.23 22.75
N LEU A 204 -2.57 -18.71 22.65
CA LEU A 204 -2.89 -17.31 22.92
C LEU A 204 -2.60 -16.92 24.38
N GLY A 205 -2.82 -17.85 25.29
CA GLY A 205 -2.64 -17.64 26.72
C GLY A 205 -3.89 -17.07 27.40
N VAL A 206 -3.92 -17.17 28.74
CA VAL A 206 -5.09 -16.81 29.58
C VAL A 206 -5.57 -15.36 29.37
N GLU A 207 -4.64 -14.45 29.09
CA GLU A 207 -4.97 -13.04 28.87
C GLU A 207 -5.67 -12.79 27.52
N HIS A 208 -5.46 -13.66 26.52
CA HIS A 208 -5.92 -13.45 25.15
C HIS A 208 -6.82 -14.57 24.62
N GLU A 209 -7.09 -15.61 25.40
CA GLU A 209 -7.99 -16.70 24.97
C GLU A 209 -9.41 -16.21 24.65
N ALA A 210 -9.85 -15.12 25.31
CA ALA A 210 -11.14 -14.48 25.08
C ALA A 210 -11.28 -13.84 23.69
N LEU A 211 -10.17 -13.62 22.97
CA LEU A 211 -10.20 -13.15 21.57
C LEU A 211 -10.95 -14.14 20.66
N ILE A 212 -11.01 -15.42 21.06
CA ILE A 212 -11.83 -16.40 20.37
C ILE A 212 -13.06 -16.70 21.21
N GLY A 213 -14.16 -16.01 20.92
CA GLY A 213 -15.44 -16.21 21.63
C GLY A 213 -16.16 -17.45 21.14
N THR A 214 -16.81 -18.16 22.08
CA THR A 214 -17.73 -19.28 21.79
C THR A 214 -19.16 -18.79 21.79
N VAL A 215 -19.89 -19.08 20.71
CA VAL A 215 -21.35 -18.92 20.68
C VAL A 215 -21.96 -20.31 20.87
N ARG A 216 -22.60 -20.52 22.05
CA ARG A 216 -23.12 -21.83 22.43
C ARG A 216 -24.07 -22.39 21.37
N ASN A 217 -23.93 -23.66 21.05
CA ASN A 217 -24.71 -24.41 20.06
C ASN A 217 -24.55 -23.94 18.61
N VAL A 218 -23.74 -22.89 18.34
CA VAL A 218 -23.46 -22.35 16.99
C VAL A 218 -22.01 -22.61 16.58
N GLY A 219 -21.06 -21.93 17.19
CA GLY A 219 -19.68 -22.00 16.77
C GLY A 219 -18.79 -20.96 17.44
N TYR A 220 -17.96 -20.28 16.65
CA TYR A 220 -16.90 -19.40 17.13
C TYR A 220 -16.89 -18.06 16.40
N ARG A 221 -16.32 -17.05 17.04
CA ARG A 221 -16.07 -15.73 16.45
C ARG A 221 -14.76 -15.14 16.96
N PHE A 222 -14.17 -14.22 16.23
CA PHE A 222 -13.10 -13.38 16.73
C PHE A 222 -13.71 -12.15 17.43
N VAL A 223 -13.27 -11.87 18.64
CA VAL A 223 -13.68 -10.70 19.43
C VAL A 223 -12.57 -9.66 19.32
N ALA A 224 -12.77 -8.63 18.51
CA ALA A 224 -11.85 -7.50 18.48
C ALA A 224 -11.97 -6.75 19.82
N THR A 225 -10.90 -6.71 20.59
CA THR A 225 -10.81 -5.82 21.75
C THR A 225 -10.69 -4.39 21.21
N SER A 226 -11.77 -3.61 21.31
CA SER A 226 -11.71 -2.18 21.09
C SER A 226 -10.78 -1.60 22.17
N THR A 227 -9.69 -0.97 21.78
CA THR A 227 -8.91 -0.11 22.65
C THR A 227 -9.72 1.17 22.85
N ALA A 228 -10.80 1.10 23.64
CA ALA A 228 -11.47 2.31 24.13
C ALA A 228 -10.48 2.98 25.10
N ALA A 229 -10.02 4.17 24.75
CA ALA A 229 -9.35 5.07 25.68
C ALA A 229 -10.23 5.21 26.91
N PRO A 230 -9.65 5.24 28.13
CA PRO A 230 -10.44 5.46 29.34
C PRO A 230 -11.12 6.82 29.23
N ALA A 231 -12.46 6.82 29.29
CA ALA A 231 -13.25 8.03 29.41
C ALA A 231 -12.77 8.76 30.68
N LEU A 232 -12.21 9.94 30.52
CA LEU A 232 -11.97 10.87 31.63
C LEU A 232 -13.34 11.20 32.26
N VAL A 233 -13.63 10.56 33.36
CA VAL A 233 -14.73 10.96 34.26
C VAL A 233 -14.36 12.33 34.80
N GLY A 234 -14.92 13.36 34.18
CA GLY A 234 -14.89 14.71 34.69
C GLY A 234 -15.67 14.78 35.99
N ASP A 235 -14.93 14.88 37.08
CA ASP A 235 -15.46 15.17 38.42
C ASP A 235 -15.99 16.63 38.42
N ARG A 236 -17.31 16.76 38.39
CA ARG A 236 -17.95 18.03 38.69
C ARG A 236 -18.08 18.12 40.19
N LEU A 237 -17.19 18.82 40.84
CA LEU A 237 -17.44 19.34 42.16
C LEU A 237 -18.09 20.72 42.03
N SER A 238 -19.34 20.75 42.46
CA SER A 238 -20.10 21.94 42.83
C SER A 238 -19.51 22.56 44.06
N THR A 239 -19.26 23.83 44.06
CA THR A 239 -19.71 24.80 45.11
C THR A 239 -19.52 26.20 44.59
#